data_4c2336bfce3f63459cadd657f4ce8222
#
_entry.id   4c2336bfce3f63459cadd657f4ce8222
#
_cell.length_a   1.000
_cell.length_b   1.000
_cell.length_c   1.000
_cell.angle_alpha   90.00
_cell.angle_beta   90.00
_cell.angle_gamma   90.00
#
_symmetry.space_group_name_H-M   'P 1'
#
loop_
_entity.id
_entity.type
_entity.pdbx_description
1 polymer ?
#
loop_
_entity_poly.entity_id
_entity_poly.type
_entity_poly.pdbx_seq_one_letter_code
_entity_poly.pdbx_strand_id
1 'polypeptide(L)'
;LWISWPILEEKRAELERTRIVSALASDKIGARITVMGWVRTKRESKGGFSFIELNDGSCLKNLQVMADQTLPNYRDDVARLHTGCAVRATGTLIASPGKGQTVELQAEEIHVFGWADPDIYPLQKKRHSFEFLRNIAHLRPRTNTFGSVARVRNAMSIAIHTFFQERGFLYVHTPIITGSDCEGAGEMFRVTALDLDHIPMKDGRADFSQDFFGTPANLTVSGQLEAEVYALSMGDVYTFGPTFRAENSYTSRHLAEFWMVEPEMAFCDLDGAVELAAAFLKFVFRYVLEHCEEDMRFFNRFIDPTAVETLQRLASQDFRRLTYTEAIEILS
;
A
#
# COMPACT_ATOMS: atom_id res chain seq x y z
N LEU A 1 -1.45 -14.53 -31.99
CA LEU A 1 -2.90 -14.75 -32.05
C LEU A 1 -3.56 -13.68 -31.17
N TRP A 2 -3.99 -12.57 -31.80
CA TRP A 2 -4.79 -11.54 -31.17
C TRP A 2 -6.24 -12.00 -31.19
N ILE A 3 -6.77 -12.40 -30.05
CA ILE A 3 -8.19 -12.66 -29.88
C ILE A 3 -8.86 -11.29 -29.67
N SER A 4 -9.50 -10.76 -30.71
CA SER A 4 -10.41 -9.63 -30.57
C SER A 4 -11.68 -10.12 -29.85
N TRP A 5 -11.96 -9.55 -28.69
CA TRP A 5 -13.14 -9.88 -27.90
C TRP A 5 -14.21 -8.79 -28.05
N PRO A 6 -15.17 -8.92 -28.98
CA PRO A 6 -16.26 -7.96 -29.11
C PRO A 6 -17.24 -7.94 -27.94
N ILE A 7 -17.22 -8.97 -27.08
CA ILE A 7 -18.10 -9.09 -25.90
C ILE A 7 -17.70 -8.12 -24.75
N LEU A 8 -16.56 -7.44 -24.86
CA LEU A 8 -16.05 -6.58 -23.80
C LEU A 8 -16.51 -5.11 -23.91
N GLU A 9 -17.00 -4.64 -25.06
CA GLU A 9 -17.37 -3.22 -25.21
C GLU A 9 -18.71 -2.90 -24.53
N GLU A 10 -19.73 -3.71 -24.66
CA GLU A 10 -20.99 -3.52 -23.93
C GLU A 10 -20.81 -3.69 -22.41
N LYS A 11 -20.07 -4.71 -21.97
CA LYS A 11 -19.73 -4.89 -20.54
C LYS A 11 -18.74 -3.86 -20.02
N ARG A 12 -17.93 -3.25 -20.88
CA ARG A 12 -16.99 -2.21 -20.51
C ARG A 12 -17.71 -0.90 -20.19
N ALA A 13 -18.77 -0.54 -20.93
CA ALA A 13 -19.61 0.61 -20.63
C ALA A 13 -20.36 0.44 -19.29
N GLU A 14 -20.78 -0.78 -18.94
CA GLU A 14 -21.37 -1.08 -17.62
C GLU A 14 -20.37 -1.03 -16.46
N LEU A 15 -19.07 -1.16 -16.75
CA LEU A 15 -17.97 -1.13 -15.78
C LEU A 15 -17.24 0.22 -15.73
N GLU A 16 -17.59 1.17 -16.62
CA GLU A 16 -17.03 2.53 -16.55
C GLU A 16 -17.48 3.20 -15.25
N ARG A 17 -16.49 3.47 -14.41
CA ARG A 17 -16.72 4.18 -13.15
C ARG A 17 -15.78 5.36 -13.00
N THR A 18 -16.29 6.41 -12.42
CA THR A 18 -15.47 7.52 -11.92
C THR A 18 -14.92 7.14 -10.54
N ARG A 19 -13.61 7.22 -10.35
CA ARG A 19 -13.02 7.03 -9.02
C ARG A 19 -13.44 8.14 -8.08
N ILE A 20 -13.66 7.82 -6.81
CA ILE A 20 -14.12 8.80 -5.80
C ILE A 20 -13.14 9.98 -5.68
N VAL A 21 -11.82 9.74 -5.72
CA VAL A 21 -10.83 10.81 -5.72
C VAL A 21 -11.03 11.77 -6.90
N SER A 22 -11.35 11.26 -8.09
CA SER A 22 -11.61 12.07 -9.28
C SER A 22 -12.95 12.80 -9.21
N ALA A 23 -13.97 12.17 -8.64
CA ALA A 23 -15.28 12.81 -8.43
C ALA A 23 -15.16 13.99 -7.44
N LEU A 24 -14.41 13.82 -6.33
CA LEU A 24 -14.20 14.86 -5.31
C LEU A 24 -13.34 16.03 -5.81
N ALA A 25 -12.46 15.79 -6.78
CA ALA A 25 -11.62 16.82 -7.43
C ALA A 25 -12.27 17.45 -8.66
N SER A 26 -13.48 17.00 -9.04
CA SER A 26 -14.15 17.44 -10.26
C SER A 26 -14.79 18.82 -10.09
N ASP A 27 -14.59 19.66 -11.09
CA ASP A 27 -15.29 20.95 -11.29
C ASP A 27 -16.57 20.80 -12.17
N LYS A 28 -16.82 19.59 -12.66
CA LYS A 28 -17.92 19.28 -13.59
C LYS A 28 -19.27 19.10 -12.89
N ILE A 29 -19.72 20.15 -12.20
CA ILE A 29 -21.07 20.17 -11.62
C ILE A 29 -22.10 19.99 -12.73
N GLY A 30 -23.12 19.14 -12.49
CA GLY A 30 -24.12 18.74 -13.46
C GLY A 30 -23.76 17.53 -14.31
N ALA A 31 -22.50 17.02 -14.21
CA ALA A 31 -22.11 15.81 -14.92
C ALA A 31 -22.80 14.58 -14.32
N ARG A 32 -23.29 13.70 -15.19
CA ARG A 32 -23.77 12.38 -14.82
C ARG A 32 -22.58 11.44 -14.71
N ILE A 33 -22.37 10.86 -13.53
CA ILE A 33 -21.26 9.94 -13.25
C ILE A 33 -21.77 8.66 -12.58
N THR A 34 -20.97 7.60 -12.71
CA THR A 34 -21.16 6.34 -11.98
C THR A 34 -19.98 6.14 -11.04
N VAL A 35 -20.26 5.87 -9.78
CA VAL A 35 -19.27 5.50 -8.76
C VAL A 35 -19.57 4.12 -8.19
N MET A 36 -18.54 3.39 -7.80
CA MET A 36 -18.66 2.09 -7.14
C MET A 36 -17.81 2.07 -5.89
N GLY A 37 -18.30 1.47 -4.83
CA GLY A 37 -17.54 1.40 -3.59
C GLY A 37 -18.29 0.72 -2.46
N TRP A 38 -17.74 0.87 -1.28
CA TRP A 38 -18.29 0.32 -0.05
C TRP A 38 -18.89 1.41 0.81
N VAL A 39 -20.11 1.13 1.34
CA VAL A 39 -20.78 2.00 2.29
C VAL A 39 -19.97 2.12 3.57
N ARG A 40 -19.62 3.34 3.95
CA ARG A 40 -18.92 3.68 5.20
C ARG A 40 -19.91 4.03 6.30
N THR A 41 -20.89 4.85 5.97
CA THR A 41 -22.01 5.19 6.85
C THR A 41 -23.26 5.45 6.03
N LYS A 42 -24.43 5.23 6.65
CA LYS A 42 -25.72 5.68 6.13
C LYS A 42 -26.47 6.40 7.24
N ARG A 43 -27.15 7.45 6.89
CA ARG A 43 -28.07 8.17 7.77
C ARG A 43 -29.33 8.55 7.00
N GLU A 44 -30.47 8.48 7.65
CA GLU A 44 -31.75 8.90 7.09
C GLU A 44 -32.05 10.33 7.54
N SER A 45 -32.60 11.12 6.63
CA SER A 45 -33.08 12.47 6.90
C SER A 45 -34.60 12.45 7.08
N LYS A 46 -35.13 13.30 7.95
CA LYS A 46 -36.60 13.51 8.09
C LYS A 46 -37.24 14.05 6.80
N GLY A 47 -36.44 14.57 5.86
CA GLY A 47 -36.89 15.06 4.56
C GLY A 47 -37.08 13.99 3.48
N GLY A 48 -37.00 12.70 3.79
CA GLY A 48 -37.21 11.62 2.81
C GLY A 48 -35.97 11.25 1.98
N PHE A 49 -34.76 11.51 2.51
CA PHE A 49 -33.50 11.18 1.85
C PHE A 49 -32.66 10.25 2.72
N SER A 50 -31.87 9.38 2.10
CA SER A 50 -30.72 8.72 2.71
C SER A 50 -29.44 9.37 2.22
N PHE A 51 -28.55 9.68 3.17
CA PHE A 51 -27.18 10.10 2.90
C PHE A 51 -26.25 8.91 3.13
N ILE A 52 -25.56 8.49 2.07
CA ILE A 52 -24.67 7.34 2.06
C ILE A 52 -23.27 7.85 1.82
N GLU A 53 -22.35 7.62 2.77
CA GLU A 53 -20.92 7.87 2.55
C GLU A 53 -20.31 6.65 1.87
N LEU A 54 -19.79 6.84 0.66
CA LEU A 54 -19.21 5.81 -0.17
C LEU A 54 -17.70 6.02 -0.32
N ASN A 55 -16.93 4.94 -0.21
CA ASN A 55 -15.48 4.94 -0.40
C ASN A 55 -15.06 3.77 -1.28
N ASP A 56 -14.17 4.03 -2.25
CA ASP A 56 -13.61 3.04 -3.17
C ASP A 56 -12.11 2.75 -2.91
N GLY A 57 -11.55 3.29 -1.84
CA GLY A 57 -10.15 3.15 -1.48
C GLY A 57 -9.20 4.12 -2.21
N SER A 58 -9.68 4.88 -3.19
CA SER A 58 -8.85 5.78 -4.00
C SER A 58 -8.32 6.99 -3.23
N CYS A 59 -8.99 7.39 -2.16
CA CYS A 59 -8.58 8.46 -1.25
C CYS A 59 -9.11 8.22 0.17
N LEU A 60 -8.69 9.07 1.09
CA LEU A 60 -9.14 9.03 2.49
C LEU A 60 -10.59 9.48 2.66
N LYS A 61 -11.01 10.49 1.87
CA LYS A 61 -12.34 11.06 1.93
C LYS A 61 -13.39 10.12 1.34
N ASN A 62 -14.63 10.28 1.80
CA ASN A 62 -15.80 9.61 1.25
C ASN A 62 -16.54 10.58 0.32
N LEU A 63 -17.22 10.04 -0.70
CA LEU A 63 -18.21 10.78 -1.47
C LEU A 63 -19.58 10.60 -0.81
N GLN A 64 -20.29 11.68 -0.53
CA GLN A 64 -21.67 11.61 -0.09
C GLN A 64 -22.57 11.36 -1.30
N VAL A 65 -23.37 10.31 -1.21
CA VAL A 65 -24.41 9.97 -2.17
C VAL A 65 -25.76 10.27 -1.51
N MET A 66 -26.56 11.13 -2.12
CA MET A 66 -27.90 11.45 -1.70
C MET A 66 -28.90 10.60 -2.47
N ALA A 67 -29.63 9.77 -1.76
CA ALA A 67 -30.66 8.88 -2.33
C ALA A 67 -32.04 9.33 -1.88
N ASP A 68 -32.86 9.76 -2.83
CA ASP A 68 -34.25 10.16 -2.59
C ASP A 68 -35.14 8.93 -2.40
N GLN A 69 -36.18 9.04 -1.55
CA GLN A 69 -37.16 7.98 -1.33
C GLN A 69 -37.99 7.64 -2.57
N THR A 70 -37.97 8.47 -3.59
CA THR A 70 -38.62 8.22 -4.89
C THR A 70 -37.87 7.24 -5.78
N LEU A 71 -36.63 6.88 -5.43
CA LEU A 71 -35.91 5.82 -6.16
C LEU A 71 -36.72 4.52 -6.16
N PRO A 72 -36.87 3.84 -7.31
CA PRO A 72 -37.72 2.65 -7.42
C PRO A 72 -37.42 1.55 -6.40
N ASN A 73 -36.15 1.36 -6.08
CA ASN A 73 -35.69 0.34 -5.13
C ASN A 73 -35.31 0.91 -3.74
N TYR A 74 -35.81 2.11 -3.41
CA TYR A 74 -35.42 2.74 -2.14
C TYR A 74 -35.80 1.88 -0.92
N ARG A 75 -37.01 1.35 -0.87
CA ARG A 75 -37.50 0.56 0.27
C ARG A 75 -36.84 -0.81 0.36
N ASP A 76 -36.63 -1.45 -0.78
CA ASP A 76 -36.18 -2.84 -0.84
C ASP A 76 -34.65 -2.93 -0.71
N ASP A 77 -33.90 -1.93 -1.19
CA ASP A 77 -32.45 -1.92 -1.21
C ASP A 77 -31.88 -0.78 -0.37
N VAL A 78 -32.11 0.48 -0.75
CA VAL A 78 -31.41 1.64 -0.17
C VAL A 78 -31.65 1.77 1.33
N ALA A 79 -32.90 1.60 1.78
CA ALA A 79 -33.24 1.65 3.21
C ALA A 79 -32.53 0.58 4.04
N ARG A 80 -32.18 -0.55 3.42
CA ARG A 80 -31.51 -1.70 4.07
C ARG A 80 -30.00 -1.66 4.00
N LEU A 81 -29.38 -0.65 3.35
CA LEU A 81 -27.93 -0.53 3.28
C LEU A 81 -27.33 -0.30 4.66
N HIS A 82 -26.24 -1.00 4.93
CA HIS A 82 -25.42 -0.88 6.14
C HIS A 82 -23.95 -0.70 5.79
N THR A 83 -23.14 -0.35 6.79
CA THR A 83 -21.69 -0.28 6.65
C THR A 83 -21.15 -1.60 6.09
N GLY A 84 -20.33 -1.51 5.05
CA GLY A 84 -19.71 -2.67 4.40
C GLY A 84 -20.42 -3.16 3.16
N CYS A 85 -21.69 -2.81 2.92
CA CYS A 85 -22.37 -3.12 1.66
C CYS A 85 -21.60 -2.55 0.47
N ALA A 86 -21.57 -3.29 -0.64
CA ALA A 86 -20.94 -2.88 -1.89
C ALA A 86 -22.00 -2.41 -2.87
N VAL A 87 -21.84 -1.19 -3.41
CA VAL A 87 -22.85 -0.58 -4.26
C VAL A 87 -22.23 0.11 -5.49
N ARG A 88 -23.05 0.21 -6.54
CA ARG A 88 -22.91 1.16 -7.65
C ARG A 88 -23.94 2.25 -7.46
N ALA A 89 -23.54 3.50 -7.57
CA ALA A 89 -24.45 4.64 -7.60
C ALA A 89 -24.19 5.44 -8.88
N THR A 90 -25.25 5.67 -9.64
CA THR A 90 -25.23 6.53 -10.84
C THR A 90 -26.12 7.73 -10.58
N GLY A 91 -25.68 8.91 -10.98
CA GLY A 91 -26.42 10.13 -10.77
C GLY A 91 -25.68 11.37 -11.18
N THR A 92 -26.22 12.52 -10.80
CA THR A 92 -25.68 13.82 -11.14
C THR A 92 -24.79 14.35 -10.02
N LEU A 93 -23.58 14.79 -10.37
CA LEU A 93 -22.65 15.44 -9.44
C LEU A 93 -23.14 16.88 -9.19
N ILE A 94 -23.41 17.22 -7.94
CA ILE A 94 -23.91 18.53 -7.54
C ILE A 94 -22.97 19.19 -6.52
N ALA A 95 -23.04 20.53 -6.45
CA ALA A 95 -22.35 21.26 -5.37
C ALA A 95 -22.98 20.89 -4.03
N SER A 96 -22.14 20.52 -3.06
CA SER A 96 -22.67 20.15 -1.73
C SER A 96 -23.04 21.40 -0.93
N PRO A 97 -24.24 21.45 -0.35
CA PRO A 97 -24.59 22.49 0.62
C PRO A 97 -23.97 22.25 2.01
N GLY A 98 -23.38 21.05 2.22
CA GLY A 98 -22.82 20.63 3.49
C GLY A 98 -21.45 21.22 3.77
N LYS A 99 -21.14 21.46 5.04
CA LYS A 99 -19.79 21.87 5.45
C LYS A 99 -18.80 20.70 5.36
N GLY A 100 -17.63 20.96 4.78
CA GLY A 100 -16.53 20.00 4.75
C GLY A 100 -16.46 19.10 3.51
N GLN A 101 -17.38 19.26 2.56
CA GLN A 101 -17.34 18.63 1.23
C GLN A 101 -17.71 19.64 0.14
N THR A 102 -17.12 19.51 -1.03
CA THR A 102 -17.34 20.43 -2.16
C THR A 102 -18.46 19.94 -3.07
N VAL A 103 -18.55 18.63 -3.23
CA VAL A 103 -19.51 17.98 -4.13
C VAL A 103 -20.19 16.79 -3.44
N GLU A 104 -21.36 16.44 -3.97
CA GLU A 104 -22.05 15.20 -3.62
C GLU A 104 -22.75 14.63 -4.85
N LEU A 105 -23.10 13.35 -4.83
CA LEU A 105 -23.78 12.66 -5.92
C LEU A 105 -25.28 12.59 -5.60
N GLN A 106 -26.11 13.23 -6.41
CA GLN A 106 -27.55 13.02 -6.38
C GLN A 106 -27.86 11.76 -7.17
N ALA A 107 -28.16 10.68 -6.47
CA ALA A 107 -28.38 9.38 -7.07
C ALA A 107 -29.68 9.31 -7.87
N GLU A 108 -29.59 8.78 -9.08
CA GLU A 108 -30.69 8.41 -9.97
C GLU A 108 -30.93 6.89 -9.96
N GLU A 109 -29.86 6.13 -9.68
CA GLU A 109 -29.87 4.68 -9.58
C GLU A 109 -28.87 4.21 -8.52
N ILE A 110 -29.25 3.25 -7.70
CA ILE A 110 -28.36 2.52 -6.80
C ILE A 110 -28.56 1.03 -7.01
N HIS A 111 -27.47 0.33 -7.30
CA HIS A 111 -27.44 -1.13 -7.41
C HIS A 111 -26.56 -1.72 -6.32
N VAL A 112 -27.05 -2.78 -5.66
CA VAL A 112 -26.32 -3.46 -4.58
C VAL A 112 -25.63 -4.70 -5.14
N PHE A 113 -24.29 -4.69 -5.13
CA PHE A 113 -23.51 -5.86 -5.52
C PHE A 113 -23.38 -6.89 -4.41
N GLY A 114 -23.32 -6.42 -3.16
CA GLY A 114 -23.14 -7.29 -2.00
C GLY A 114 -23.61 -6.66 -0.72
N TRP A 115 -24.28 -7.48 0.06
CA TRP A 115 -24.79 -7.12 1.37
C TRP A 115 -23.74 -7.38 2.47
N ALA A 116 -23.78 -6.57 3.51
CA ALA A 116 -23.06 -6.82 4.76
C ALA A 116 -24.09 -6.90 5.88
N ASP A 117 -24.05 -7.99 6.63
CA ASP A 117 -24.92 -8.14 7.80
C ASP A 117 -24.42 -7.22 8.91
N PRO A 118 -25.24 -6.27 9.40
CA PRO A 118 -24.83 -5.32 10.43
C PRO A 118 -24.47 -5.98 11.77
N ASP A 119 -24.98 -7.16 12.07
CA ASP A 119 -24.75 -7.83 13.34
C ASP A 119 -23.40 -8.55 13.37
N ILE A 120 -22.90 -8.98 12.22
CA ILE A 120 -21.62 -9.71 12.11
C ILE A 120 -20.50 -8.91 11.44
N TYR A 121 -20.80 -7.83 10.71
CA TYR A 121 -19.77 -7.02 10.07
C TYR A 121 -18.94 -6.25 11.11
N PRO A 122 -17.62 -6.53 11.25
CA PRO A 122 -16.86 -6.13 12.43
C PRO A 122 -16.43 -4.66 12.42
N LEU A 123 -16.39 -4.00 11.25
CA LEU A 123 -15.98 -2.60 11.14
C LEU A 123 -17.16 -1.67 11.35
N GLN A 124 -17.38 -1.28 12.59
CA GLN A 124 -18.39 -0.33 13.01
C GLN A 124 -17.83 1.11 13.05
N LYS A 125 -18.72 2.12 13.14
CA LYS A 125 -18.35 3.54 13.28
C LYS A 125 -17.77 3.83 14.69
N LYS A 126 -16.62 3.24 15.01
CA LYS A 126 -15.88 3.45 16.25
C LYS A 126 -14.38 3.29 15.98
N ARG A 127 -13.55 3.72 16.94
CA ARG A 127 -12.11 3.45 16.89
C ARG A 127 -11.87 1.96 17.18
N HIS A 128 -11.05 1.33 16.34
CA HIS A 128 -10.60 -0.05 16.50
C HIS A 128 -9.11 -0.05 16.90
N SER A 129 -8.72 -0.94 17.83
CA SER A 129 -7.31 -1.15 18.17
C SER A 129 -6.58 -1.88 17.03
N PHE A 130 -5.26 -1.70 16.95
CA PHE A 130 -4.46 -2.42 15.96
C PHE A 130 -4.47 -3.93 16.18
N GLU A 131 -4.57 -4.39 17.42
CA GLU A 131 -4.72 -5.82 17.76
C GLU A 131 -6.00 -6.40 17.18
N PHE A 132 -7.13 -5.74 17.40
CA PHE A 132 -8.40 -6.13 16.80
C PHE A 132 -8.31 -6.20 15.28
N LEU A 133 -7.69 -5.19 14.65
CA LEU A 133 -7.55 -5.12 13.20
C LEU A 133 -6.62 -6.23 12.63
N ARG A 134 -5.69 -6.78 13.42
CA ARG A 134 -4.91 -7.96 13.01
C ARG A 134 -5.77 -9.20 12.91
N ASN A 135 -6.75 -9.36 13.78
CA ASN A 135 -7.67 -10.53 13.76
C ASN A 135 -8.63 -10.49 12.57
N ILE A 136 -8.85 -9.31 11.97
CA ILE A 136 -9.67 -9.13 10.77
C ILE A 136 -8.83 -8.60 9.61
N ALA A 137 -7.67 -9.20 9.37
CA ALA A 137 -6.67 -8.74 8.41
C ALA A 137 -7.24 -8.49 7.01
N HIS A 138 -8.20 -9.29 6.54
CA HIS A 138 -8.89 -9.16 5.26
C HIS A 138 -9.78 -7.91 5.14
N LEU A 139 -10.21 -7.31 6.25
CA LEU A 139 -11.02 -6.09 6.26
C LEU A 139 -10.27 -4.84 6.70
N ARG A 140 -9.13 -4.99 7.39
CA ARG A 140 -8.38 -3.84 7.93
C ARG A 140 -7.99 -2.77 6.89
N PRO A 141 -7.74 -3.08 5.59
CA PRO A 141 -7.47 -2.05 4.58
C PRO A 141 -8.63 -1.09 4.35
N ARG A 142 -9.85 -1.47 4.72
CA ARG A 142 -11.03 -0.59 4.68
C ARG A 142 -11.03 0.48 5.76
N THR A 143 -10.16 0.40 6.77
CA THR A 143 -10.00 1.46 7.78
C THR A 143 -9.18 2.63 7.25
N ASN A 144 -9.39 3.82 7.79
CA ASN A 144 -8.62 4.99 7.40
C ASN A 144 -7.12 4.76 7.57
N THR A 145 -6.70 4.21 8.72
CA THR A 145 -5.28 3.98 9.02
C THR A 145 -4.62 3.05 8.01
N PHE A 146 -5.18 1.85 7.81
CA PHE A 146 -4.54 0.88 6.90
C PHE A 146 -4.77 1.20 5.42
N GLY A 147 -5.85 1.90 5.08
CA GLY A 147 -6.03 2.47 3.75
C GLY A 147 -4.97 3.53 3.44
N SER A 148 -4.70 4.44 4.40
CA SER A 148 -3.63 5.43 4.27
C SER A 148 -2.25 4.79 4.18
N VAL A 149 -1.96 3.78 5.03
CA VAL A 149 -0.71 3.00 4.92
C VAL A 149 -0.55 2.39 3.53
N ALA A 150 -1.60 1.79 2.97
CA ALA A 150 -1.52 1.17 1.66
C ALA A 150 -1.23 2.20 0.55
N ARG A 151 -1.89 3.38 0.58
CA ARG A 151 -1.64 4.45 -0.41
C ARG A 151 -0.24 5.04 -0.29
N VAL A 152 0.23 5.31 0.92
CA VAL A 152 1.60 5.82 1.15
C VAL A 152 2.64 4.78 0.73
N ARG A 153 2.48 3.50 1.07
CA ARG A 153 3.38 2.43 0.58
C ARG A 153 3.42 2.35 -0.94
N ASN A 154 2.25 2.45 -1.60
CA ASN A 154 2.19 2.49 -3.06
C ASN A 154 2.95 3.70 -3.62
N ALA A 155 2.73 4.89 -3.07
CA ALA A 155 3.42 6.11 -3.49
C ALA A 155 4.94 6.00 -3.28
N MET A 156 5.39 5.46 -2.15
CA MET A 156 6.81 5.21 -1.88
C MET A 156 7.42 4.23 -2.89
N SER A 157 6.73 3.15 -3.23
CA SER A 157 7.23 2.19 -4.23
C SER A 157 7.41 2.84 -5.60
N ILE A 158 6.46 3.68 -6.02
CA ILE A 158 6.57 4.45 -7.26
C ILE A 158 7.75 5.44 -7.19
N ALA A 159 7.87 6.17 -6.06
CA ALA A 159 8.97 7.11 -5.84
C ALA A 159 10.35 6.45 -5.94
N ILE A 160 10.52 5.27 -5.32
CA ILE A 160 11.77 4.51 -5.38
C ILE A 160 12.13 4.18 -6.83
N HIS A 161 11.21 3.59 -7.57
CA HIS A 161 11.47 3.27 -8.98
C HIS A 161 11.72 4.54 -9.81
N THR A 162 10.94 5.61 -9.62
CA THR A 162 11.12 6.88 -10.34
C THR A 162 12.52 7.46 -10.08
N PHE A 163 12.96 7.52 -8.81
CA PHE A 163 14.25 8.07 -8.45
C PHE A 163 15.42 7.39 -9.17
N PHE A 164 15.43 6.07 -9.18
CA PHE A 164 16.51 5.30 -9.78
C PHE A 164 16.41 5.28 -11.31
N GLN A 165 15.22 5.12 -11.88
CA GLN A 165 15.05 5.10 -13.33
C GLN A 165 15.42 6.44 -13.98
N GLU A 166 15.07 7.58 -13.37
CA GLU A 166 15.45 8.91 -13.86
C GLU A 166 16.97 9.15 -13.83
N ARG A 167 17.72 8.36 -13.06
CA ARG A 167 19.18 8.40 -12.95
C ARG A 167 19.87 7.33 -13.79
N GLY A 168 19.12 6.57 -14.56
CA GLY A 168 19.66 5.55 -15.46
C GLY A 168 20.02 4.23 -14.79
N PHE A 169 19.63 4.02 -13.52
CA PHE A 169 19.83 2.73 -12.85
C PHE A 169 18.94 1.65 -13.46
N LEU A 170 19.49 0.46 -13.62
CA LEU A 170 18.73 -0.72 -14.03
C LEU A 170 18.11 -1.40 -12.80
N TYR A 171 16.81 -1.65 -12.83
CA TYR A 171 16.15 -2.48 -11.83
C TYR A 171 16.46 -3.96 -12.05
N VAL A 172 16.97 -4.63 -11.02
CA VAL A 172 17.29 -6.06 -11.04
C VAL A 172 16.33 -6.79 -10.09
N HIS A 173 15.62 -7.78 -10.63
CA HIS A 173 14.86 -8.73 -9.82
C HIS A 173 15.79 -9.88 -9.39
N THR A 174 16.12 -9.94 -8.10
CA THR A 174 16.95 -11.00 -7.54
C THR A 174 16.13 -12.16 -7.01
N PRO A 175 16.64 -13.41 -7.04
CA PRO A 175 15.94 -14.57 -6.51
C PRO A 175 15.63 -14.44 -5.01
N ILE A 176 14.43 -14.87 -4.63
CA ILE A 176 14.01 -14.92 -3.22
C ILE A 176 14.50 -16.22 -2.56
N ILE A 177 14.57 -17.31 -3.32
CA ILE A 177 15.13 -18.60 -2.86
C ILE A 177 16.58 -18.67 -3.31
N THR A 178 17.49 -18.84 -2.36
CA THR A 178 18.92 -18.83 -2.61
C THR A 178 19.65 -19.91 -1.82
N GLY A 179 20.79 -20.38 -2.34
CA GLY A 179 21.75 -21.20 -1.59
C GLY A 179 22.81 -20.38 -0.85
N SER A 180 22.86 -19.06 -1.09
CA SER A 180 23.89 -18.17 -0.54
C SER A 180 23.41 -17.41 0.69
N ASP A 181 24.31 -17.28 1.66
CA ASP A 181 24.14 -16.36 2.80
C ASP A 181 24.98 -15.11 2.49
N CYS A 182 24.30 -14.04 2.11
CA CYS A 182 24.91 -12.80 1.66
C CYS A 182 25.72 -12.10 2.75
N GLU A 183 25.24 -12.09 3.97
CA GLU A 183 25.84 -11.31 5.06
C GLU A 183 26.66 -12.20 6.02
N GLY A 184 26.62 -13.54 5.87
CA GLY A 184 27.34 -14.48 6.71
C GLY A 184 26.94 -14.48 8.19
N ALA A 185 25.88 -13.77 8.54
CA ALA A 185 25.41 -13.58 9.90
C ALA A 185 23.94 -13.97 10.07
N GLY A 186 23.33 -14.49 9.01
CA GLY A 186 21.90 -14.61 8.93
C GLY A 186 21.37 -15.88 9.55
N GLU A 187 20.51 -15.78 10.55
CA GLU A 187 19.52 -16.79 10.79
C GLU A 187 18.55 -16.82 9.61
N MET A 188 18.82 -17.69 8.64
CA MET A 188 18.02 -17.81 7.43
C MET A 188 16.84 -18.76 7.62
N PHE A 189 15.68 -18.39 7.10
CA PHE A 189 14.58 -19.32 6.97
C PHE A 189 14.90 -20.39 5.93
N ARG A 190 14.82 -21.66 6.32
CA ARG A 190 15.02 -22.82 5.43
C ARG A 190 13.83 -22.97 4.47
N VAL A 191 14.12 -23.20 3.18
CA VAL A 191 13.14 -23.59 2.17
C VAL A 191 13.37 -25.05 1.84
N THR A 192 12.36 -25.89 1.97
CA THR A 192 12.44 -27.31 1.67
C THR A 192 11.10 -27.85 1.18
N ALA A 193 11.13 -28.85 0.31
CA ALA A 193 10.00 -29.64 -0.13
C ALA A 193 9.99 -31.05 0.56
N LEU A 194 10.95 -31.33 1.44
CA LEU A 194 10.99 -32.58 2.19
C LEU A 194 9.80 -32.65 3.15
N ASP A 195 9.28 -33.85 3.34
CA ASP A 195 8.31 -34.12 4.40
C ASP A 195 8.96 -33.97 5.77
N LEU A 196 8.51 -32.99 6.54
CA LEU A 196 9.09 -32.70 7.86
C LEU A 196 8.78 -33.76 8.90
N ASP A 197 7.76 -34.59 8.70
CA ASP A 197 7.45 -35.73 9.57
C ASP A 197 8.34 -36.95 9.28
N HIS A 198 8.93 -37.01 8.05
CA HIS A 198 9.78 -38.12 7.59
C HIS A 198 11.01 -37.60 6.84
N ILE A 199 11.84 -36.81 7.54
CA ILE A 199 13.04 -36.23 6.93
C ILE A 199 14.06 -37.32 6.60
N PRO A 200 14.52 -37.46 5.33
CA PRO A 200 15.61 -38.35 4.98
C PRO A 200 16.91 -37.93 5.67
N MET A 201 17.60 -38.91 6.26
CA MET A 201 18.82 -38.66 7.04
C MET A 201 20.03 -39.31 6.37
N LYS A 202 21.15 -38.59 6.37
CA LYS A 202 22.47 -39.09 5.99
C LYS A 202 23.50 -38.58 6.97
N ASP A 203 24.29 -39.46 7.52
CA ASP A 203 25.33 -39.14 8.51
C ASP A 203 24.85 -38.30 9.71
N GLY A 204 23.60 -38.58 10.16
CA GLY A 204 22.97 -37.90 11.29
C GLY A 204 22.44 -36.49 11.01
N ARG A 205 22.38 -36.09 9.73
CA ARG A 205 21.87 -34.79 9.27
C ARG A 205 20.81 -34.99 8.18
N ALA A 206 19.95 -33.98 7.99
CA ALA A 206 19.00 -34.00 6.88
C ALA A 206 19.72 -34.13 5.54
N ASP A 207 19.26 -35.08 4.71
CA ASP A 207 19.84 -35.33 3.40
C ASP A 207 19.14 -34.45 2.33
N PHE A 208 19.64 -33.25 2.15
CA PHE A 208 19.12 -32.31 1.15
C PHE A 208 19.41 -32.73 -0.29
N SER A 209 20.20 -33.79 -0.53
CA SER A 209 20.35 -34.32 -1.88
C SER A 209 19.03 -34.92 -2.44
N GLN A 210 18.08 -35.21 -1.56
CA GLN A 210 16.73 -35.68 -1.88
C GLN A 210 15.69 -34.53 -1.91
N ASP A 211 16.10 -33.31 -1.58
CA ASP A 211 15.21 -32.14 -1.66
C ASP A 211 15.11 -31.61 -3.09
N PHE A 212 14.14 -30.68 -3.31
CA PHE A 212 13.81 -30.14 -4.63
C PHE A 212 15.03 -29.59 -5.39
N PHE A 213 15.90 -28.84 -4.72
CA PHE A 213 17.11 -28.26 -5.33
C PHE A 213 18.35 -29.18 -5.24
N GLY A 214 18.27 -30.32 -4.57
CA GLY A 214 19.39 -31.22 -4.33
C GLY A 214 20.49 -30.63 -3.41
N THR A 215 20.28 -29.44 -2.88
CA THR A 215 21.16 -28.70 -1.97
C THR A 215 20.31 -27.89 -0.99
N PRO A 216 20.87 -27.47 0.18
CA PRO A 216 20.16 -26.59 1.07
C PRO A 216 19.79 -25.26 0.42
N ALA A 217 18.51 -24.86 0.54
CA ALA A 217 18.00 -23.58 0.05
C ALA A 217 17.36 -22.79 1.20
N ASN A 218 17.38 -21.47 1.08
CA ASN A 218 16.88 -20.54 2.08
C ASN A 218 16.11 -19.38 1.45
N LEU A 219 15.34 -18.65 2.24
CA LEU A 219 14.87 -17.34 1.85
C LEU A 219 16.04 -16.34 1.95
N THR A 220 16.15 -15.45 0.98
CA THR A 220 17.24 -14.46 0.90
C THR A 220 17.19 -13.46 2.05
N VAL A 221 18.35 -13.07 2.54
CA VAL A 221 18.54 -11.99 3.52
C VAL A 221 18.86 -10.64 2.87
N SER A 222 19.25 -10.66 1.56
CA SER A 222 19.60 -9.49 0.75
C SER A 222 19.69 -9.89 -0.72
N GLY A 223 19.42 -8.96 -1.63
CA GLY A 223 19.67 -9.14 -3.06
C GLY A 223 21.07 -8.70 -3.51
N GLN A 224 21.93 -8.32 -2.58
CA GLN A 224 23.23 -7.68 -2.86
C GLN A 224 24.12 -8.53 -3.76
N LEU A 225 24.35 -9.81 -3.45
CA LEU A 225 25.30 -10.65 -4.22
C LEU A 225 24.92 -10.76 -5.70
N GLU A 226 23.65 -10.96 -5.99
CA GLU A 226 23.15 -11.00 -7.36
C GLU A 226 23.20 -9.62 -8.02
N ALA A 227 22.89 -8.54 -7.27
CA ALA A 227 22.98 -7.17 -7.78
C ALA A 227 24.42 -6.78 -8.14
N GLU A 228 25.42 -7.16 -7.35
CA GLU A 228 26.83 -6.92 -7.65
C GLU A 228 27.28 -7.57 -8.97
N VAL A 229 26.79 -8.79 -9.27
CA VAL A 229 27.09 -9.45 -10.56
C VAL A 229 26.58 -8.61 -11.73
N TYR A 230 25.37 -8.02 -11.59
CA TYR A 230 24.83 -7.13 -12.62
C TYR A 230 25.57 -5.79 -12.66
N ALA A 231 25.92 -5.21 -11.52
CA ALA A 231 26.68 -3.96 -11.46
C ALA A 231 28.03 -4.07 -12.17
N LEU A 232 28.74 -5.20 -12.02
CA LEU A 232 30.02 -5.47 -12.71
C LEU A 232 29.88 -5.59 -14.24
N SER A 233 28.67 -5.68 -14.75
CA SER A 233 28.40 -5.83 -16.20
C SER A 233 27.62 -4.66 -16.78
N MET A 234 26.78 -4.00 -15.98
CA MET A 234 25.79 -3.03 -16.43
C MET A 234 25.92 -1.65 -15.75
N GLY A 235 26.85 -1.49 -14.83
CA GLY A 235 27.16 -0.23 -14.14
C GLY A 235 26.24 -0.04 -12.93
N ASP A 236 25.30 0.88 -13.03
CA ASP A 236 24.44 1.27 -11.91
C ASP A 236 23.14 0.47 -11.92
N VAL A 237 22.94 -0.32 -10.87
CA VAL A 237 21.74 -1.16 -10.71
C VAL A 237 21.12 -0.95 -9.34
N TYR A 238 19.90 -1.40 -9.16
CA TYR A 238 19.27 -1.46 -7.83
C TYR A 238 18.31 -2.64 -7.73
N THR A 239 18.18 -3.16 -6.52
CA THR A 239 17.09 -4.06 -6.15
C THR A 239 16.07 -3.31 -5.31
N PHE A 240 14.84 -3.76 -5.37
CA PHE A 240 13.77 -3.36 -4.46
C PHE A 240 12.83 -4.55 -4.31
N GLY A 241 13.00 -5.29 -3.22
CA GLY A 241 12.29 -6.54 -3.03
C GLY A 241 12.27 -7.05 -1.60
N PRO A 242 11.53 -8.13 -1.36
CA PRO A 242 11.40 -8.73 -0.04
C PRO A 242 12.69 -9.45 0.38
N THR A 243 13.03 -9.30 1.65
CA THR A 243 14.11 -10.00 2.34
C THR A 243 13.62 -10.60 3.65
N PHE A 244 14.30 -11.63 4.12
CA PHE A 244 13.82 -12.44 5.24
C PHE A 244 14.96 -12.72 6.22
N ARG A 245 14.74 -12.44 7.50
CA ARG A 245 15.70 -12.73 8.56
C ARG A 245 15.00 -13.41 9.73
N ALA A 246 15.48 -14.59 10.12
CA ALA A 246 14.90 -15.39 11.20
C ALA A 246 15.40 -14.96 12.59
N GLU A 247 15.88 -13.72 12.72
CA GLU A 247 16.38 -13.15 13.94
C GLU A 247 15.29 -13.08 15.01
N ASN A 248 15.58 -13.63 16.19
CA ASN A 248 14.66 -13.58 17.34
C ASN A 248 14.82 -12.24 18.07
N SER A 249 14.25 -11.17 17.52
CA SER A 249 14.27 -9.83 18.12
C SER A 249 12.88 -9.29 18.38
N TYR A 250 12.62 -8.83 19.59
CA TYR A 250 11.33 -8.31 20.07
C TYR A 250 11.26 -6.78 20.07
N THR A 251 11.89 -6.12 19.14
CA THR A 251 11.76 -4.66 19.02
C THR A 251 10.62 -4.28 18.09
N SER A 252 10.08 -3.07 18.23
CA SER A 252 9.02 -2.55 17.37
C SER A 252 9.45 -2.33 15.92
N ARG A 253 10.74 -2.47 15.62
CA ARG A 253 11.33 -2.20 14.30
C ARG A 253 11.90 -3.44 13.61
N HIS A 254 11.88 -4.61 14.26
CA HIS A 254 12.31 -5.87 13.65
C HIS A 254 11.11 -6.62 13.08
N LEU A 255 11.23 -7.00 11.83
CA LEU A 255 10.28 -7.83 11.10
C LEU A 255 11.04 -9.01 10.50
N ALA A 256 10.41 -10.18 10.47
CA ALA A 256 10.97 -11.36 9.83
C ALA A 256 10.97 -11.24 8.29
N GLU A 257 10.08 -10.41 7.74
CA GLU A 257 9.98 -10.06 6.32
C GLU A 257 9.90 -8.54 6.19
N PHE A 258 10.76 -7.98 5.34
CA PHE A 258 10.77 -6.55 5.02
C PHE A 258 11.32 -6.34 3.62
N TRP A 259 11.14 -5.14 3.07
CA TRP A 259 11.65 -4.80 1.74
C TRP A 259 12.88 -3.92 1.87
N MET A 260 13.92 -4.25 1.12
CA MET A 260 15.15 -3.46 1.04
C MET A 260 15.22 -2.73 -0.30
N VAL A 261 15.85 -1.56 -0.26
CA VAL A 261 16.30 -0.79 -1.44
C VAL A 261 17.81 -0.84 -1.46
N GLU A 262 18.38 -1.50 -2.44
CA GLU A 262 19.81 -1.84 -2.46
C GLU A 262 20.42 -1.40 -3.80
N PRO A 263 20.86 -0.14 -3.93
CA PRO A 263 21.61 0.31 -5.10
C PRO A 263 23.04 -0.23 -5.07
N GLU A 264 23.51 -0.73 -6.21
CA GLU A 264 24.87 -1.14 -6.43
C GLU A 264 25.46 -0.34 -7.62
N MET A 265 26.57 0.32 -7.41
CA MET A 265 27.17 1.23 -8.40
C MET A 265 28.62 0.83 -8.70
N ALA A 266 28.87 0.47 -9.95
CA ALA A 266 30.25 0.34 -10.40
C ALA A 266 30.92 1.73 -10.43
N PHE A 267 32.24 1.75 -10.21
CA PHE A 267 33.08 2.98 -10.24
C PHE A 267 32.66 4.08 -9.24
N CYS A 268 31.96 3.71 -8.15
CA CYS A 268 31.51 4.61 -7.11
C CYS A 268 32.27 4.34 -5.80
N ASP A 269 32.65 5.39 -5.12
CA ASP A 269 33.25 5.31 -3.79
C ASP A 269 32.21 5.60 -2.68
N LEU A 270 32.69 5.62 -1.42
CA LEU A 270 31.84 5.90 -0.27
C LEU A 270 31.17 7.28 -0.34
N ASP A 271 31.86 8.29 -0.82
CA ASP A 271 31.36 9.64 -0.92
C ASP A 271 30.17 9.70 -1.91
N GLY A 272 30.33 9.07 -3.08
CA GLY A 272 29.26 8.93 -4.07
C GLY A 272 28.06 8.16 -3.54
N ALA A 273 28.27 7.09 -2.80
CA ALA A 273 27.18 6.32 -2.18
C ALA A 273 26.42 7.15 -1.13
N VAL A 274 27.12 7.94 -0.30
CA VAL A 274 26.50 8.85 0.68
C VAL A 274 25.70 9.95 -0.01
N GLU A 275 26.19 10.50 -1.13
CA GLU A 275 25.46 11.51 -1.91
C GLU A 275 24.18 10.94 -2.52
N LEU A 276 24.26 9.74 -3.10
CA LEU A 276 23.08 9.06 -3.64
C LEU A 276 22.03 8.80 -2.53
N ALA A 277 22.46 8.28 -1.39
CA ALA A 277 21.56 8.00 -0.26
C ALA A 277 20.87 9.28 0.25
N ALA A 278 21.61 10.39 0.38
CA ALA A 278 21.05 11.67 0.80
C ALA A 278 20.02 12.21 -0.21
N ALA A 279 20.34 12.14 -1.50
CA ALA A 279 19.43 12.55 -2.58
C ALA A 279 18.18 11.68 -2.63
N PHE A 280 18.34 10.38 -2.48
CA PHE A 280 17.26 9.40 -2.46
C PHE A 280 16.27 9.67 -1.31
N LEU A 281 16.74 9.82 -0.10
CA LEU A 281 15.88 10.08 1.06
C LEU A 281 15.11 11.40 0.90
N LYS A 282 15.80 12.48 0.48
CA LYS A 282 15.14 13.77 0.22
C LYS A 282 14.06 13.67 -0.86
N PHE A 283 14.32 12.90 -1.92
CA PHE A 283 13.36 12.68 -3.00
C PHE A 283 12.11 11.94 -2.50
N VAL A 284 12.28 10.81 -1.81
CA VAL A 284 11.16 10.00 -1.31
C VAL A 284 10.31 10.79 -0.30
N PHE A 285 10.93 11.56 0.61
CA PHE A 285 10.20 12.38 1.58
C PHE A 285 9.37 13.46 0.88
N ARG A 286 9.92 14.17 -0.10
CA ARG A 286 9.17 15.15 -0.89
C ARG A 286 8.03 14.50 -1.66
N TYR A 287 8.30 13.39 -2.32
CA TYR A 287 7.30 12.68 -3.09
C TYR A 287 6.08 12.28 -2.25
N VAL A 288 6.31 11.74 -1.05
CA VAL A 288 5.22 11.36 -0.14
C VAL A 288 4.44 12.58 0.36
N LEU A 289 5.12 13.67 0.71
CA LEU A 289 4.46 14.90 1.16
C LEU A 289 3.58 15.52 0.06
N GLU A 290 4.01 15.45 -1.21
CA GLU A 290 3.30 16.01 -2.37
C GLU A 290 2.14 15.11 -2.84
N HIS A 291 2.35 13.79 -2.89
CA HIS A 291 1.39 12.85 -3.50
C HIS A 291 0.44 12.21 -2.49
N CYS A 292 0.73 12.31 -1.19
CA CYS A 292 -0.06 11.70 -0.11
C CYS A 292 -0.48 12.71 0.96
N GLU A 293 -0.70 13.98 0.60
CA GLU A 293 -0.93 15.06 1.56
C GLU A 293 -2.06 14.75 2.56
N GLU A 294 -3.20 14.25 2.11
CA GLU A 294 -4.34 13.94 2.98
C GLU A 294 -4.03 12.78 3.93
N ASP A 295 -3.36 11.75 3.44
CA ASP A 295 -2.95 10.60 4.25
C ASP A 295 -1.90 11.02 5.30
N MET A 296 -0.95 11.86 4.91
CA MET A 296 0.06 12.40 5.83
C MET A 296 -0.54 13.33 6.88
N ARG A 297 -1.52 14.17 6.54
CA ARG A 297 -2.29 14.95 7.52
C ARG A 297 -3.05 14.05 8.50
N PHE A 298 -3.61 12.94 8.00
CA PHE A 298 -4.28 11.96 8.86
C PHE A 298 -3.29 11.32 9.84
N PHE A 299 -2.12 10.89 9.39
CA PHE A 299 -1.09 10.33 10.27
C PHE A 299 -0.61 11.36 11.30
N ASN A 300 -0.36 12.60 10.86
CA ASN A 300 0.05 13.69 11.77
C ASN A 300 -0.98 13.95 12.86
N ARG A 301 -2.26 13.87 12.53
CA ARG A 301 -3.34 14.13 13.49
C ARG A 301 -3.60 12.97 14.46
N PHE A 302 -3.50 11.73 14.00
CA PHE A 302 -4.04 10.58 14.74
C PHE A 302 -3.00 9.54 15.16
N ILE A 303 -1.79 9.58 14.58
CA ILE A 303 -0.74 8.58 14.81
C ILE A 303 0.51 9.24 15.42
N ASP A 304 1.12 10.21 14.73
CA ASP A 304 2.33 10.90 15.18
C ASP A 304 2.25 12.37 14.79
N PRO A 305 2.05 13.27 15.76
CA PRO A 305 1.88 14.71 15.50
C PRO A 305 3.14 15.40 14.94
N THR A 306 4.29 14.75 14.96
CA THR A 306 5.56 15.29 14.45
C THR A 306 5.90 14.80 13.03
N ALA A 307 5.13 13.85 12.49
CA ALA A 307 5.48 13.16 11.24
C ALA A 307 5.70 14.12 10.06
N VAL A 308 4.76 15.04 9.82
CA VAL A 308 4.85 15.97 8.67
C VAL A 308 5.99 16.96 8.84
N GLU A 309 6.14 17.58 10.01
CA GLU A 309 7.22 18.52 10.30
C GLU A 309 8.60 17.85 10.16
N THR A 310 8.75 16.63 10.67
CA THR A 310 9.99 15.87 10.58
C THR A 310 10.35 15.60 9.11
N LEU A 311 9.41 15.13 8.30
CA LEU A 311 9.66 14.88 6.87
C LEU A 311 9.97 16.16 6.09
N GLN A 312 9.27 17.26 6.37
CA GLN A 312 9.55 18.56 5.75
C GLN A 312 10.96 19.06 6.07
N ARG A 313 11.39 18.91 7.31
CA ARG A 313 12.73 19.25 7.75
C ARG A 313 13.78 18.40 7.05
N LEU A 314 13.63 17.08 7.04
CA LEU A 314 14.55 16.14 6.39
C LEU A 314 14.61 16.33 4.86
N ALA A 315 13.51 16.71 4.23
CA ALA A 315 13.45 16.98 2.80
C ALA A 315 14.14 18.29 2.39
N SER A 316 14.20 19.28 3.29
CA SER A 316 14.70 20.64 3.00
C SER A 316 16.11 20.90 3.49
N GLN A 317 16.53 20.31 4.60
CA GLN A 317 17.84 20.53 5.19
C GLN A 317 18.91 19.61 4.56
N ASP A 318 20.18 20.08 4.60
CA ASP A 318 21.30 19.22 4.23
C ASP A 318 21.64 18.26 5.36
N PHE A 319 21.98 17.02 4.99
CA PHE A 319 22.42 16.02 5.94
C PHE A 319 23.88 16.32 6.36
N ARG A 320 24.10 16.30 7.67
CA ARG A 320 25.44 16.39 8.22
C ARG A 320 26.14 15.04 8.03
N ARG A 321 27.36 15.06 7.49
CA ARG A 321 28.23 13.89 7.42
C ARG A 321 29.08 13.85 8.69
N LEU A 322 29.17 12.69 9.30
CA LEU A 322 29.98 12.43 10.48
C LEU A 322 30.82 11.20 10.21
N THR A 323 32.08 11.26 10.60
CA THR A 323 32.93 10.06 10.67
C THR A 323 32.46 9.19 11.84
N TYR A 324 32.86 7.90 11.82
CA TYR A 324 32.59 7.00 12.95
C TYR A 324 33.12 7.56 14.27
N THR A 325 34.36 8.08 14.26
CA THR A 325 35.01 8.67 15.44
C THR A 325 34.20 9.85 16.00
N GLU A 326 33.83 10.81 15.14
CA GLU A 326 33.01 11.96 15.54
C GLU A 326 31.63 11.51 16.10
N ALA A 327 31.03 10.48 15.51
CA ALA A 327 29.75 9.97 16.01
C ALA A 327 29.92 9.36 17.43
N ILE A 328 30.99 8.61 17.68
CA ILE A 328 31.28 8.06 19.02
C ILE A 328 31.55 9.19 20.02
N GLU A 329 32.30 10.22 19.65
CA GLU A 329 32.56 11.39 20.52
C GLU A 329 31.26 12.14 20.91
N ILE A 330 30.29 12.21 20.00
CA ILE A 330 28.99 12.86 20.28
C ILE A 330 28.11 12.00 21.21
N LEU A 331 28.24 10.67 21.13
CA LEU A 331 27.41 9.73 21.91
C LEU A 331 27.99 9.40 23.29
N SER A 332 29.27 9.70 23.53
CA SER A 332 29.96 9.48 24.81
C SER A 332 29.79 10.65 25.77
#